data_f5daa18e7b8faa652f4c6a4554cbe74b
#
_entry.id   f5daa18e7b8faa652f4c6a4554cbe74b
#
_cell.length_a   1.000
_cell.length_b   1.000
_cell.length_c   1.000
_cell.angle_alpha   90.00
_cell.angle_beta   90.00
_cell.angle_gamma   90.00
#
_symmetry.space_group_name_H-M   'P 1'
#
loop_
_entity.id
_entity.type
_entity.pdbx_description
1 polymer ?
#
loop_
_entity_poly.entity_id
_entity_poly.type
_entity_poly.pdbx_seq_one_letter_code
_entity_poly.pdbx_strand_id
1 'polypeptide(L)'
;MEHQAIQHKHIIVRAECNNPPMWPDDAVAWWNQLVKDIGMKKLDVEHNPICGYVDTPGNSGLTIAGIIETSHIAMHVWDELDPALIQLDVYTCSSLDTKVVMKALEEFDPVGIETKLLDREYALDDNT
;
A
#
# COMPACT_ATOMS: atom_id res chain seq x y z
N MET A 1 -13.23 12.13 -31.02
CA MET A 1 -13.17 12.24 -29.56
C MET A 1 -11.82 11.80 -29.08
N GLU A 2 -11.26 12.60 -28.26
CA GLU A 2 -9.95 12.33 -27.72
C GLU A 2 -10.05 11.42 -26.51
N HIS A 3 -9.31 10.32 -26.52
CA HIS A 3 -9.19 9.49 -25.34
C HIS A 3 -8.21 10.12 -24.39
N GLN A 4 -8.65 10.38 -23.19
CA GLN A 4 -7.68 10.61 -22.14
C GLN A 4 -6.95 9.32 -21.88
N ALA A 5 -5.64 9.38 -21.89
CA ALA A 5 -4.84 8.23 -21.52
C ALA A 5 -5.16 7.84 -20.08
N ILE A 6 -5.58 6.60 -19.86
CA ILE A 6 -5.74 6.07 -18.52
C ILE A 6 -4.35 5.91 -17.94
N GLN A 7 -4.16 6.47 -16.76
CA GLN A 7 -2.88 6.29 -16.07
C GLN A 7 -2.90 5.00 -15.27
N HIS A 8 -1.77 4.33 -15.25
CA HIS A 8 -1.58 3.11 -14.49
C HIS A 8 -0.27 3.25 -13.72
N LYS A 9 -0.39 3.69 -12.47
CA LYS A 9 0.75 3.97 -11.61
C LYS A 9 0.83 2.94 -10.51
N HIS A 10 2.01 2.42 -10.28
CA HIS A 10 2.25 1.43 -9.23
C HIS A 10 3.43 1.89 -8.37
N ILE A 11 3.16 2.19 -7.10
CA ILE A 11 4.19 2.51 -6.14
C ILE A 11 4.48 1.27 -5.31
N ILE A 12 5.74 0.90 -5.27
CA ILE A 12 6.26 -0.18 -4.42
C ILE A 12 7.08 0.47 -3.32
N VAL A 13 6.79 0.12 -2.07
CA VAL A 13 7.45 0.70 -0.91
C VAL A 13 8.06 -0.40 -0.04
N ARG A 14 9.28 -0.17 0.40
CA ARG A 14 9.91 -0.90 1.49
C ARG A 14 10.25 0.11 2.58
N ALA A 15 9.72 -0.07 3.79
CA ALA A 15 9.96 0.86 4.89
C ALA A 15 10.34 0.09 6.14
N GLU A 16 11.21 0.70 6.95
CA GLU A 16 11.52 0.23 8.29
C GLU A 16 10.92 1.22 9.27
N CYS A 17 10.08 0.73 10.18
CA CYS A 17 9.26 1.59 11.03
C CYS A 17 9.31 1.17 12.48
N ASN A 18 9.36 2.17 13.38
CA ASN A 18 9.39 1.90 14.83
C ASN A 18 8.00 1.62 15.40
N ASN A 19 6.95 2.06 14.74
CA ASN A 19 5.57 1.97 15.24
C ASN A 19 4.64 1.33 14.19
N PRO A 20 4.84 0.05 13.86
CA PRO A 20 3.99 -0.60 12.86
C PRO A 20 2.57 -0.80 13.37
N PRO A 21 1.59 -0.94 12.47
CA PRO A 21 0.26 -1.31 12.90
C PRO A 21 0.26 -2.73 13.44
N MET A 22 -0.39 -2.95 14.59
CA MET A 22 -0.40 -4.23 15.29
C MET A 22 -1.78 -4.87 15.32
N TRP A 23 -2.84 -4.08 15.09
CA TRP A 23 -4.21 -4.55 15.21
C TRP A 23 -4.93 -4.44 13.88
N PRO A 24 -5.72 -5.45 13.49
CA PRO A 24 -6.47 -5.41 12.22
C PRO A 24 -7.36 -4.19 12.06
N ASP A 25 -8.05 -3.76 13.11
CA ASP A 25 -8.94 -2.59 13.01
C ASP A 25 -8.17 -1.32 12.68
N ASP A 26 -6.99 -1.15 13.26
CA ASP A 26 -6.15 0.01 12.98
C ASP A 26 -5.63 -0.03 11.54
N ALA A 27 -5.24 -1.20 11.07
CA ALA A 27 -4.78 -1.36 9.68
C ALA A 27 -5.90 -1.09 8.69
N VAL A 28 -7.11 -1.56 8.97
CA VAL A 28 -8.27 -1.30 8.11
C VAL A 28 -8.58 0.18 8.05
N ALA A 29 -8.56 0.87 9.20
CA ALA A 29 -8.80 2.32 9.25
C ALA A 29 -7.73 3.08 8.45
N TRP A 30 -6.47 2.70 8.60
CA TRP A 30 -5.36 3.28 7.85
C TRP A 30 -5.53 3.06 6.34
N TRP A 31 -5.88 1.84 5.95
CA TRP A 31 -6.08 1.48 4.54
C TRP A 31 -7.23 2.30 3.92
N ASN A 32 -8.35 2.43 4.63
CA ASN A 32 -9.47 3.22 4.15
C ASN A 32 -9.11 4.70 4.00
N GLN A 33 -8.30 5.23 4.93
CA GLN A 33 -7.86 6.62 4.84
C GLN A 33 -6.93 6.82 3.65
N LEU A 34 -6.02 5.89 3.39
CA LEU A 34 -5.13 5.97 2.23
C LEU A 34 -5.92 5.99 0.92
N VAL A 35 -6.95 5.17 0.80
CA VAL A 35 -7.82 5.17 -0.39
C VAL A 35 -8.40 6.56 -0.64
N LYS A 36 -8.87 7.22 0.42
CA LYS A 36 -9.39 8.60 0.31
C LYS A 36 -8.31 9.58 -0.08
N ASP A 37 -7.13 9.46 0.54
CA ASP A 37 -6.03 10.40 0.32
C ASP A 37 -5.50 10.35 -1.11
N ILE A 38 -5.54 9.17 -1.74
CA ILE A 38 -5.14 9.05 -3.15
C ILE A 38 -6.28 9.36 -4.12
N GLY A 39 -7.44 9.75 -3.62
CA GLY A 39 -8.57 10.16 -4.45
C GLY A 39 -9.29 9.01 -5.15
N MET A 40 -9.22 7.81 -4.61
CA MET A 40 -9.87 6.63 -5.18
C MET A 40 -11.07 6.22 -4.35
N LYS A 41 -11.83 5.26 -4.85
CA LYS A 41 -12.98 4.70 -4.17
C LYS A 41 -12.78 3.21 -3.96
N LYS A 42 -13.02 2.76 -2.72
CA LYS A 42 -13.03 1.35 -2.40
C LYS A 42 -14.18 0.66 -3.16
N LEU A 43 -13.90 -0.54 -3.67
CA LEU A 43 -14.95 -1.35 -4.27
C LEU A 43 -15.85 -1.88 -3.15
N ASP A 44 -17.17 -1.71 -3.33
CA ASP A 44 -18.16 -2.09 -2.31
C ASP A 44 -18.51 -3.56 -2.45
N VAL A 45 -17.66 -4.41 -1.92
CA VAL A 45 -17.84 -5.86 -1.84
C VAL A 45 -17.54 -6.31 -0.43
N GLU A 46 -18.05 -7.51 -0.06
CA GLU A 46 -17.83 -8.04 1.27
C GLU A 46 -16.33 -8.22 1.58
N HIS A 47 -15.97 -7.98 2.83
CA HIS A 47 -14.64 -8.21 3.37
C HIS A 47 -13.54 -7.46 2.59
N ASN A 48 -13.82 -6.23 2.22
CA ASN A 48 -12.87 -5.40 1.51
C ASN A 48 -12.56 -4.11 2.31
N PRO A 49 -11.34 -3.92 2.83
CA PRO A 49 -10.18 -4.81 2.71
C PRO A 49 -10.27 -6.01 3.64
N ILE A 50 -9.52 -7.05 3.33
CA ILE A 50 -9.34 -8.19 4.22
C ILE A 50 -8.04 -8.02 4.99
N CYS A 51 -8.07 -8.30 6.29
CA CYS A 51 -6.90 -8.14 7.15
C CYS A 51 -6.84 -9.26 8.17
N GLY A 52 -5.64 -9.77 8.37
CA GLY A 52 -5.39 -10.77 9.39
C GLY A 52 -4.01 -10.60 9.99
N TYR A 53 -3.82 -11.19 11.16
CA TYR A 53 -2.51 -11.26 11.81
C TYR A 53 -1.94 -12.65 11.62
N VAL A 54 -0.74 -12.71 11.07
CA VAL A 54 0.00 -13.96 10.93
C VAL A 54 0.84 -14.15 12.18
N ASP A 55 0.66 -15.29 12.87
CA ASP A 55 1.39 -15.61 14.09
C ASP A 55 2.28 -16.85 13.84
N THR A 56 3.28 -16.65 13.00
CA THR A 56 4.23 -17.68 12.64
C THR A 56 5.64 -17.22 13.01
N PRO A 57 6.39 -17.95 13.85
CA PRO A 57 7.75 -17.52 14.21
C PRO A 57 8.60 -17.25 12.97
N GLY A 58 9.24 -16.08 12.95
CA GLY A 58 10.06 -15.64 11.82
C GLY A 58 9.26 -14.99 10.67
N ASN A 59 7.93 -15.01 10.75
CA ASN A 59 7.09 -14.46 9.68
C ASN A 59 5.78 -13.94 10.27
N SER A 60 5.84 -13.19 11.37
CA SER A 60 4.63 -12.68 12.01
C SER A 60 4.39 -11.21 11.72
N GLY A 61 3.12 -10.83 11.70
CA GLY A 61 2.70 -9.47 11.48
C GLY A 61 1.36 -9.38 10.75
N LEU A 62 0.89 -8.14 10.54
CA LEU A 62 -0.35 -7.91 9.82
C LEU A 62 -0.18 -8.07 8.33
N THR A 63 -1.20 -8.62 7.71
CA THR A 63 -1.37 -8.65 6.25
C THR A 63 -2.72 -8.06 5.93
N ILE A 64 -2.75 -7.06 5.05
CA ILE A 64 -3.98 -6.43 4.60
C ILE A 64 -3.93 -6.23 3.09
N ALA A 65 -5.03 -6.53 2.42
CA ALA A 65 -5.18 -6.30 0.99
C ALA A 65 -6.62 -5.97 0.67
N GLY A 66 -6.80 -5.07 -0.28
CA GLY A 66 -8.12 -4.71 -0.72
C GLY A 66 -8.13 -4.17 -2.13
N ILE A 67 -9.33 -4.16 -2.71
CA ILE A 67 -9.52 -3.70 -4.07
C ILE A 67 -10.25 -2.36 -4.07
N ILE A 68 -9.81 -1.50 -4.96
CA ILE A 68 -10.44 -0.22 -5.25
C ILE A 68 -10.82 -0.25 -6.73
N GLU A 69 -11.53 0.75 -7.20
CA GLU A 69 -11.99 0.73 -8.59
C GLU A 69 -10.84 0.51 -9.56
N THR A 70 -10.79 -0.68 -10.20
CA THR A 70 -9.76 -1.12 -11.15
C THR A 70 -8.32 -1.04 -10.64
N SER A 71 -8.15 -1.17 -9.32
CA SER A 71 -6.86 -0.98 -8.66
C SER A 71 -6.82 -1.78 -7.36
N HIS A 72 -5.70 -1.73 -6.65
CA HIS A 72 -5.59 -2.42 -5.37
C HIS A 72 -4.51 -1.81 -4.48
N ILE A 73 -4.62 -2.08 -3.18
CA ILE A 73 -3.60 -1.73 -2.18
C ILE A 73 -3.38 -2.94 -1.29
N ALA A 74 -2.13 -3.31 -1.11
CA ALA A 74 -1.74 -4.39 -0.20
C ALA A 74 -0.57 -3.96 0.67
N MET A 75 -0.59 -4.37 1.93
CA MET A 75 0.50 -4.11 2.87
C MET A 75 0.78 -5.34 3.72
N HIS A 76 2.06 -5.58 3.94
CA HIS A 76 2.54 -6.66 4.81
C HIS A 76 3.49 -6.08 5.83
N VAL A 77 3.37 -6.54 7.07
CA VAL A 77 4.20 -6.10 8.18
C VAL A 77 4.92 -7.30 8.78
N TRP A 78 6.21 -7.14 9.05
CA TRP A 78 7.01 -8.12 9.81
C TRP A 78 7.41 -7.44 11.11
N ASP A 79 6.69 -7.72 12.18
CA ASP A 79 6.82 -7.03 13.46
C ASP A 79 7.83 -7.67 14.41
N GLU A 80 8.35 -8.84 14.07
CA GLU A 80 9.45 -9.45 14.85
C GLU A 80 10.78 -8.74 14.61
N LEU A 81 10.89 -8.03 13.51
CA LEU A 81 12.07 -7.22 13.22
C LEU A 81 11.98 -5.91 14.00
N ASP A 82 13.12 -5.36 14.38
CA ASP A 82 13.20 -4.08 15.09
C ASP A 82 14.31 -3.23 14.47
N PRO A 83 13.96 -2.16 13.71
CA PRO A 83 12.60 -1.71 13.39
C PRO A 83 11.83 -2.70 12.54
N ALA A 84 10.50 -2.63 12.62
CA ALA A 84 9.64 -3.51 11.85
C ALA A 84 9.76 -3.23 10.36
N LEU A 85 9.66 -4.28 9.55
CA LEU A 85 9.66 -4.15 8.10
C LEU A 85 8.23 -4.03 7.59
N ILE A 86 7.98 -3.05 6.72
CA ILE A 86 6.70 -2.88 6.04
C ILE A 86 6.96 -2.90 4.53
N GLN A 87 6.17 -3.67 3.81
CA GLN A 87 6.15 -3.63 2.35
C GLN A 87 4.74 -3.26 1.91
N LEU A 88 4.63 -2.27 1.04
CA LEU A 88 3.37 -1.69 0.61
C LEU A 88 3.34 -1.61 -0.90
N ASP A 89 2.24 -2.06 -1.49
CA ASP A 89 1.94 -1.93 -2.91
C ASP A 89 0.71 -1.05 -3.08
N VAL A 90 0.84 0.02 -3.87
CA VAL A 90 -0.29 0.88 -4.24
C VAL A 90 -0.35 0.94 -5.75
N TYR A 91 -1.35 0.29 -6.34
CA TYR A 91 -1.59 0.32 -7.76
C TYR A 91 -2.88 1.06 -8.05
N THR A 92 -2.82 2.07 -8.93
CA THR A 92 -4.00 2.86 -9.28
C THR A 92 -4.14 3.00 -10.79
N CYS A 93 -5.38 3.19 -11.23
CA CYS A 93 -5.69 3.53 -12.62
C CYS A 93 -5.78 5.04 -12.84
N SER A 94 -5.27 5.83 -11.91
CA SER A 94 -5.25 7.29 -11.98
C SER A 94 -3.86 7.81 -11.64
N SER A 95 -3.69 9.14 -11.71
CA SER A 95 -2.44 9.74 -11.26
C SER A 95 -2.21 9.43 -9.79
N LEU A 96 -0.97 9.17 -9.43
CA LEU A 96 -0.60 8.82 -8.07
C LEU A 96 0.62 9.61 -7.66
N ASP A 97 0.49 10.36 -6.56
CA ASP A 97 1.58 11.14 -6.00
C ASP A 97 2.26 10.33 -4.90
N THR A 98 3.53 10.00 -5.10
CA THR A 98 4.34 9.27 -4.13
C THR A 98 4.33 9.95 -2.76
N LYS A 99 4.28 11.30 -2.72
CA LYS A 99 4.28 12.04 -1.46
C LYS A 99 3.07 11.74 -0.58
N VAL A 100 1.91 11.49 -1.20
CA VAL A 100 0.69 11.14 -0.46
C VAL A 100 0.87 9.80 0.23
N VAL A 101 1.46 8.83 -0.47
CA VAL A 101 1.73 7.51 0.09
C VAL A 101 2.76 7.59 1.21
N MET A 102 3.83 8.37 1.02
CA MET A 102 4.86 8.55 2.06
C MET A 102 4.29 9.22 3.30
N LYS A 103 3.40 10.21 3.12
CA LYS A 103 2.75 10.87 4.25
C LYS A 103 1.87 9.89 5.04
N ALA A 104 1.20 8.99 4.37
CA ALA A 104 0.38 7.97 5.03
C ALA A 104 1.21 7.05 5.92
N LEU A 105 2.49 6.87 5.62
CA LEU A 105 3.38 6.02 6.41
C LEU A 105 3.96 6.72 7.63
N GLU A 106 3.82 8.05 7.75
CA GLU A 106 4.42 8.82 8.85
C GLU A 106 3.97 8.35 10.22
N GLU A 107 2.71 7.94 10.36
CA GLU A 107 2.20 7.48 11.65
C GLU A 107 2.88 6.19 12.14
N PHE A 108 3.53 5.46 11.26
CA PHE A 108 4.28 4.25 11.62
C PHE A 108 5.73 4.55 12.03
N ASP A 109 6.08 5.83 12.12
CA ASP A 109 7.41 6.30 12.52
C ASP A 109 8.53 5.65 11.71
N PRO A 110 8.59 5.91 10.40
CA PRO A 110 9.62 5.32 9.54
C PRO A 110 10.99 5.87 9.85
N VAL A 111 11.99 4.99 9.89
CA VAL A 111 13.41 5.33 9.99
C VAL A 111 14.13 5.16 8.66
N GLY A 112 13.49 4.51 7.70
CA GLY A 112 13.99 4.37 6.34
C GLY A 112 12.84 4.03 5.42
N ILE A 113 12.76 4.69 4.26
CA ILE A 113 11.76 4.43 3.23
C ILE A 113 12.44 4.36 1.89
N GLU A 114 12.20 3.28 1.15
CA GLU A 114 12.59 3.14 -0.24
C GLU A 114 11.34 3.00 -1.08
N THR A 115 11.24 3.76 -2.16
CA THR A 115 10.09 3.73 -3.05
C THR A 115 10.51 3.56 -4.49
N LYS A 116 9.65 2.94 -5.27
CA LYS A 116 9.80 2.89 -6.73
C LYS A 116 8.44 3.11 -7.37
N LEU A 117 8.38 4.02 -8.32
CA LEU A 117 7.18 4.29 -9.10
C LEU A 117 7.32 3.62 -10.47
N LEU A 118 6.36 2.81 -10.82
CA LEU A 118 6.28 2.15 -12.11
C LEU A 118 5.11 2.69 -12.91
N ASP A 119 5.36 3.05 -14.16
CA ASP A 119 4.32 3.38 -15.12
C ASP A 119 3.93 2.08 -15.83
N ARG A 120 2.70 1.64 -15.61
CA ARG A 120 2.23 0.38 -16.18
C ARG A 120 1.32 0.59 -17.38
N GLU A 121 1.13 1.85 -17.80
CA GLU A 121 0.42 2.14 -19.03
C GLU A 121 1.26 1.84 -20.29
N TYR A 122 2.54 1.63 -20.13
CA TYR A 122 3.45 1.30 -21.20
C TYR A 122 4.01 -0.10 -20.99
N ALA A 123 4.65 -0.64 -22.03
CA ALA A 123 5.33 -1.93 -21.92
C ALA A 123 6.43 -1.85 -20.86
N LEU A 124 6.49 -2.84 -20.00
CA LEU A 124 7.57 -2.99 -19.04
C LEU A 124 8.75 -3.65 -19.74
N ASP A 125 9.93 -3.09 -19.58
CA ASP A 125 11.14 -3.66 -20.13
C ASP A 125 12.11 -4.06 -19.03
N ASP A 126 13.18 -4.77 -19.41
CA ASP A 126 14.13 -5.33 -18.47
C ASP A 126 15.00 -4.28 -17.79
N ASN A 127 14.93 -3.03 -18.24
CA ASN A 127 15.74 -1.95 -17.71
C ASN A 127 15.01 -1.06 -16.69
N THR A 128 13.77 -1.39 -16.43
CA THR A 128 12.97 -0.60 -15.48
C THR A 128 13.15 -1.02 -14.02
#